data_9ee3c89a1f480a2234b640bc5efc5e66
#
_entry.id   9ee3c89a1f480a2234b640bc5efc5e66
#
_cell.length_a   1.000
_cell.length_b   1.000
_cell.length_c   1.000
_cell.angle_alpha   90.00
_cell.angle_beta   90.00
_cell.angle_gamma   90.00
#
_symmetry.space_group_name_H-M   'P 1'
#
loop_
_entity.id
_entity.type
_entity.pdbx_description
1 polymer ?
#
loop_
_entity_poly.entity_id
_entity_poly.type
_entity_poly.pdbx_seq_one_letter_code
_entity_poly.pdbx_strand_id
1 'polypeptide(L)'
;MTSVINTNINSLNAQRNLGASQTSLTTSMQRLSSGMRINSAKDDAAGLAISERMTAQIKGLTQAGRNANDGISLAQTAESALGTISNNLQRVREIAVQSRNATNSSDDRAALQKEVVQLKSEIDRVATQTSFNGTKLLDGSFSAQAFQVGANQGETISIASVANAKIDQLGTWTSVSTSAATVTGTAPAAAGNIAATAFSINGVNIGAVTAGADVKGQGANVAAAINLKTADTGVTATADATTGAITLSSTGPASIVVAGTVTNTGLTAATTTAATVAGTSQTGFSTLDVSTTAGADNAILAMDAALKSVNSSRADLGAIQNRFESVVSNLASSAENLTASRSRITDADFAAETANLSRSQILQQAGTAMVAQANQLPQGVLSLLR
;
A
#
# COMPACT_ATOMS: atom_id res chain seq x y z
N MET A 1 9.45 54.28 73.62
CA MET A 1 9.07 52.88 73.44
C MET A 1 8.85 52.28 74.83
N THR A 2 7.67 51.77 75.13
CA THR A 2 7.36 51.13 76.41
C THR A 2 8.16 49.82 76.52
N SER A 3 9.15 49.84 77.47
CA SER A 3 9.97 48.62 77.74
C SER A 3 9.14 47.61 78.55
N VAL A 4 8.40 46.72 77.87
CA VAL A 4 7.61 45.69 78.51
C VAL A 4 8.52 44.50 78.78
N ILE A 5 8.67 44.10 80.05
CA ILE A 5 9.63 43.05 80.47
C ILE A 5 9.06 41.62 80.16
N ASN A 6 7.75 41.39 80.29
CA ASN A 6 7.15 40.08 80.12
C ASN A 6 6.87 39.65 78.67
N THR A 7 6.89 40.58 77.69
CA THR A 7 6.68 40.29 76.30
C THR A 7 7.70 41.00 75.43
N ASN A 8 8.73 40.27 74.96
CA ASN A 8 9.78 40.81 74.12
C ASN A 8 9.36 40.82 72.65
N ILE A 9 8.70 41.93 72.23
CA ILE A 9 8.17 42.11 70.87
C ILE A 9 9.32 42.05 69.84
N ASN A 10 10.53 42.54 70.18
CA ASN A 10 11.68 42.52 69.28
C ASN A 10 12.15 41.07 69.02
N SER A 11 12.19 40.23 70.07
CA SER A 11 12.52 38.81 69.95
C SER A 11 11.49 38.08 69.12
N LEU A 12 10.20 38.29 69.33
CA LEU A 12 9.12 37.69 68.52
C LEU A 12 9.15 38.09 67.05
N ASN A 13 9.53 39.37 66.77
CA ASN A 13 9.68 39.84 65.42
C ASN A 13 10.94 39.22 64.72
N ALA A 14 12.05 39.14 65.47
CA ALA A 14 13.23 38.44 64.96
C ALA A 14 13.00 36.95 64.71
N GLN A 15 12.26 36.28 65.61
CA GLN A 15 11.86 34.86 65.42
C GLN A 15 10.96 34.65 64.17
N ARG A 16 9.98 35.52 63.92
CA ARG A 16 9.13 35.49 62.72
C ARG A 16 9.95 35.64 61.45
N ASN A 17 10.86 36.61 61.44
CA ASN A 17 11.78 36.85 60.29
C ASN A 17 12.74 35.67 60.07
N LEU A 18 13.25 35.07 61.13
CA LEU A 18 14.07 33.87 61.07
C LEU A 18 13.28 32.69 60.50
N GLY A 19 12.05 32.48 60.95
CA GLY A 19 11.15 31.46 60.39
C GLY A 19 10.83 31.65 58.92
N ALA A 20 10.59 32.90 58.48
CA ALA A 20 10.40 33.22 57.06
C ALA A 20 11.66 32.92 56.24
N SER A 21 12.86 33.27 56.75
CA SER A 21 14.14 32.97 56.08
C SER A 21 14.41 31.48 56.00
N GLN A 22 14.06 30.69 57.02
CA GLN A 22 14.14 29.22 57.01
C GLN A 22 13.18 28.60 55.95
N THR A 23 11.98 29.08 55.83
CA THR A 23 11.03 28.63 54.83
C THR A 23 11.51 28.92 53.43
N SER A 24 12.06 30.16 53.18
CA SER A 24 12.65 30.53 51.90
C SER A 24 13.86 29.67 51.56
N LEU A 25 14.74 29.41 52.54
CA LEU A 25 15.91 28.54 52.38
C LEU A 25 15.49 27.12 51.94
N THR A 26 14.50 26.54 52.62
CA THR A 26 14.01 25.19 52.28
C THR A 26 13.40 25.17 50.88
N THR A 27 12.63 26.17 50.50
CA THR A 27 12.06 26.28 49.14
C THR A 27 13.14 26.42 48.08
N SER A 28 14.16 27.26 48.31
CA SER A 28 15.28 27.40 47.36
C SER A 28 16.10 26.11 47.23
N MET A 29 16.36 25.42 48.33
CA MET A 29 17.01 24.11 48.33
C MET A 29 16.20 23.07 47.53
N GLN A 30 14.89 23.04 47.73
CA GLN A 30 13.98 22.10 47.01
C GLN A 30 13.98 22.38 45.50
N ARG A 31 13.89 23.65 45.09
CA ARG A 31 13.91 24.07 43.67
C ARG A 31 15.27 23.81 43.02
N LEU A 32 16.37 24.05 43.74
CA LEU A 32 17.71 23.79 43.26
C LEU A 32 17.95 22.27 43.11
N SER A 33 17.48 21.47 44.05
CA SER A 33 17.59 19.99 44.01
C SER A 33 16.74 19.36 42.93
N SER A 34 15.52 19.85 42.68
CA SER A 34 14.64 19.34 41.64
C SER A 34 14.89 19.93 40.25
N GLY A 35 15.54 21.08 40.17
CA GLY A 35 15.67 21.88 38.97
C GLY A 35 14.36 22.54 38.53
N MET A 36 13.28 22.42 39.33
CA MET A 36 11.95 22.90 38.99
C MET A 36 11.52 24.05 39.91
N ARG A 37 10.95 25.08 39.34
CA ARG A 37 10.33 26.22 40.04
C ARG A 37 9.02 25.84 40.70
N ILE A 38 8.24 24.99 39.97
CA ILE A 38 6.94 24.46 40.41
C ILE A 38 7.12 23.00 40.76
N ASN A 39 7.10 22.67 42.06
CA ASN A 39 7.25 21.29 42.54
C ASN A 39 5.94 20.71 43.06
N SER A 40 5.00 21.57 43.44
CA SER A 40 3.71 21.16 43.96
C SER A 40 2.60 22.14 43.58
N ALA A 41 1.34 21.72 43.73
CA ALA A 41 0.17 22.58 43.49
C ALA A 41 0.14 23.82 44.40
N LYS A 42 0.86 23.79 45.55
CA LYS A 42 1.00 24.92 46.45
C LYS A 42 1.84 26.06 45.86
N ASP A 43 2.83 25.74 45.00
CA ASP A 43 3.72 26.72 44.44
C ASP A 43 3.04 27.54 43.35
N ASP A 44 2.35 26.85 42.40
CA ASP A 44 1.52 27.47 41.34
C ASP A 44 0.57 26.42 40.79
N ALA A 45 -0.72 26.42 41.25
CA ALA A 45 -1.71 25.47 40.77
C ALA A 45 -2.06 25.63 39.30
N ALA A 46 -2.08 26.86 38.77
CA ALA A 46 -2.39 27.13 37.38
C ALA A 46 -1.25 26.70 36.47
N GLY A 47 0.00 27.04 36.83
CA GLY A 47 1.21 26.63 36.09
C GLY A 47 1.38 25.12 36.08
N LEU A 48 1.09 24.44 37.19
CA LEU A 48 1.12 22.98 37.27
C LEU A 48 0.08 22.35 36.32
N ALA A 49 -1.17 22.81 36.35
CA ALA A 49 -2.23 22.27 35.47
C ALA A 49 -1.90 22.48 33.99
N ILE A 50 -1.31 23.62 33.61
CA ILE A 50 -0.85 23.88 32.24
C ILE A 50 0.30 22.94 31.86
N SER A 51 1.30 22.80 32.73
CA SER A 51 2.46 21.94 32.47
C SER A 51 2.09 20.46 32.35
N GLU A 52 1.15 19.97 33.16
CA GLU A 52 0.63 18.59 33.05
C GLU A 52 -0.12 18.37 31.72
N ARG A 53 -0.94 19.33 31.30
CA ARG A 53 -1.60 19.26 29.97
C ARG A 53 -0.58 19.26 28.84
N MET A 54 0.46 20.12 28.91
CA MET A 54 1.55 20.12 27.94
C MET A 54 2.31 18.79 27.96
N THR A 55 2.56 18.22 29.12
CA THR A 55 3.21 16.92 29.26
C THR A 55 2.38 15.82 28.61
N ALA A 56 1.07 15.81 28.79
CA ALA A 56 0.17 14.87 28.14
C ALA A 56 0.20 15.03 26.61
N GLN A 57 0.18 16.26 26.12
CA GLN A 57 0.31 16.56 24.68
C GLN A 57 1.66 16.11 24.10
N ILE A 58 2.78 16.40 24.75
CA ILE A 58 4.12 15.97 24.33
C ILE A 58 4.19 14.44 24.22
N LYS A 59 3.68 13.73 25.23
CA LYS A 59 3.60 12.25 25.21
C LYS A 59 2.73 11.75 24.05
N GLY A 60 1.61 12.41 23.81
CA GLY A 60 0.70 12.12 22.69
C GLY A 60 1.38 12.33 21.34
N LEU A 61 2.05 13.47 21.12
CA LEU A 61 2.78 13.76 19.88
C LEU A 61 3.95 12.79 19.65
N THR A 62 4.66 12.41 20.72
CA THR A 62 5.74 11.43 20.64
C THR A 62 5.21 10.05 20.22
N GLN A 63 4.06 9.63 20.75
CA GLN A 63 3.40 8.39 20.33
C GLN A 63 2.89 8.49 18.89
N ALA A 64 2.29 9.63 18.53
CA ALA A 64 1.83 9.89 17.16
C ALA A 64 2.97 9.81 16.15
N GLY A 65 4.17 10.31 16.51
CA GLY A 65 5.37 10.17 15.68
C GLY A 65 5.78 8.69 15.48
N ARG A 66 5.68 7.86 16.51
CA ARG A 66 5.91 6.41 16.35
C ARG A 66 4.87 5.77 15.44
N ASN A 67 3.59 6.06 15.66
CA ASN A 67 2.51 5.54 14.81
C ASN A 67 2.67 5.96 13.32
N ALA A 68 3.15 7.17 13.08
CA ALA A 68 3.44 7.65 11.72
C ALA A 68 4.60 6.86 11.09
N ASN A 69 5.65 6.55 11.83
CA ASN A 69 6.75 5.71 11.36
C ASN A 69 6.30 4.26 11.08
N ASP A 70 5.36 3.74 11.87
CA ASP A 70 4.75 2.42 11.60
C ASP A 70 3.97 2.46 10.28
N GLY A 71 3.25 3.55 10.00
CA GLY A 71 2.57 3.78 8.72
C GLY A 71 3.55 3.87 7.54
N ILE A 72 4.68 4.54 7.70
CA ILE A 72 5.75 4.58 6.69
C ILE A 72 6.29 3.18 6.43
N SER A 73 6.58 2.41 7.47
CA SER A 73 7.13 1.05 7.35
C SER A 73 6.17 0.10 6.65
N LEU A 74 4.87 0.21 6.92
CA LEU A 74 3.83 -0.53 6.21
C LEU A 74 3.81 -0.17 4.72
N ALA A 75 3.81 1.14 4.40
CA ALA A 75 3.79 1.62 3.02
C ALA A 75 5.05 1.20 2.24
N GLN A 76 6.22 1.24 2.85
CA GLN A 76 7.49 0.78 2.27
C GLN A 76 7.48 -0.73 2.01
N THR A 77 6.90 -1.52 2.92
CA THR A 77 6.75 -2.98 2.74
C THR A 77 5.87 -3.30 1.54
N ALA A 78 4.73 -2.61 1.42
CA ALA A 78 3.84 -2.77 0.27
C ALA A 78 4.50 -2.32 -1.03
N GLU A 79 5.20 -1.18 -1.04
CA GLU A 79 5.89 -0.66 -2.20
C GLU A 79 7.02 -1.58 -2.69
N SER A 80 7.82 -2.13 -1.79
CA SER A 80 8.88 -3.09 -2.13
C SER A 80 8.32 -4.34 -2.81
N ALA A 81 7.22 -4.88 -2.28
CA ALA A 81 6.55 -6.03 -2.87
C ALA A 81 5.94 -5.70 -4.25
N LEU A 82 5.32 -4.53 -4.41
CA LEU A 82 4.84 -4.05 -5.71
C LEU A 82 5.98 -3.82 -6.71
N GLY A 83 7.16 -3.41 -6.24
CA GLY A 83 8.37 -3.33 -7.06
C GLY A 83 8.78 -4.69 -7.62
N THR A 84 8.77 -5.73 -6.81
CA THR A 84 9.04 -7.12 -7.24
C THR A 84 8.00 -7.60 -8.25
N ILE A 85 6.72 -7.35 -8.00
CA ILE A 85 5.62 -7.67 -8.93
C ILE A 85 5.82 -6.93 -10.26
N SER A 86 6.17 -5.64 -10.23
CA SER A 86 6.44 -4.84 -11.44
C SER A 86 7.56 -5.44 -12.29
N ASN A 87 8.65 -5.87 -11.67
CA ASN A 87 9.76 -6.52 -12.38
C ASN A 87 9.32 -7.84 -13.05
N ASN A 88 8.55 -8.66 -12.35
CA ASN A 88 8.01 -9.90 -12.91
C ASN A 88 7.02 -9.63 -14.05
N LEU A 89 6.14 -8.61 -13.94
CA LEU A 89 5.23 -8.20 -15.01
C LEU A 89 5.99 -7.73 -16.26
N GLN A 90 7.05 -6.95 -16.09
CA GLN A 90 7.90 -6.52 -17.19
C GLN A 90 8.54 -7.72 -17.87
N ARG A 91 9.01 -8.71 -17.11
CA ARG A 91 9.57 -9.95 -17.67
C ARG A 91 8.52 -10.76 -18.43
N VAL A 92 7.29 -10.89 -17.91
CA VAL A 92 6.19 -11.53 -18.65
C VAL A 92 5.90 -10.78 -19.96
N ARG A 93 5.92 -9.44 -19.92
CA ARG A 93 5.72 -8.62 -21.12
C ARG A 93 6.83 -8.83 -22.16
N GLU A 94 8.08 -8.91 -21.76
CA GLU A 94 9.21 -9.23 -22.65
C GLU A 94 9.00 -10.58 -23.32
N ILE A 95 8.65 -11.61 -22.54
CA ILE A 95 8.35 -12.95 -23.07
C ILE A 95 7.19 -12.91 -24.06
N ALA A 96 6.14 -12.14 -23.76
CA ALA A 96 4.99 -11.99 -24.65
C ALA A 96 5.41 -11.35 -26.00
N VAL A 97 6.22 -10.29 -25.97
CA VAL A 97 6.78 -9.68 -27.18
C VAL A 97 7.67 -10.66 -27.94
N GLN A 98 8.51 -11.42 -27.24
CA GLN A 98 9.33 -12.47 -27.84
C GLN A 98 8.46 -13.56 -28.49
N SER A 99 7.46 -14.07 -27.78
CA SER A 99 6.55 -15.11 -28.28
C SER A 99 5.75 -14.67 -29.49
N ARG A 100 5.44 -13.36 -29.61
CA ARG A 100 4.69 -12.79 -30.75
C ARG A 100 5.47 -12.88 -32.06
N ASN A 101 6.80 -13.05 -32.02
CA ASN A 101 7.61 -13.10 -33.21
C ASN A 101 7.26 -14.32 -34.08
N ALA A 102 7.11 -14.12 -35.39
CA ALA A 102 6.75 -15.13 -36.37
C ALA A 102 7.79 -16.24 -36.52
N THR A 103 9.06 -15.98 -36.15
CA THR A 103 10.15 -16.95 -36.24
C THR A 103 10.11 -18.05 -35.19
N ASN A 104 9.31 -17.88 -34.12
CA ASN A 104 9.18 -18.88 -33.07
C ASN A 104 8.27 -20.02 -33.51
N SER A 105 8.71 -21.25 -33.28
CA SER A 105 7.90 -22.46 -33.44
C SER A 105 6.84 -22.57 -32.32
N SER A 106 5.93 -23.52 -32.46
CA SER A 106 4.99 -23.88 -31.39
C SER A 106 5.70 -24.35 -30.13
N ASP A 107 6.78 -25.10 -30.29
CA ASP A 107 7.54 -25.66 -29.18
C ASP A 107 8.34 -24.56 -28.44
N ASP A 108 8.89 -23.59 -29.16
CA ASP A 108 9.52 -22.42 -28.57
C ASP A 108 8.52 -21.60 -27.73
N ARG A 109 7.33 -21.35 -28.26
CA ARG A 109 6.27 -20.65 -27.53
C ARG A 109 5.79 -21.45 -26.30
N ALA A 110 5.71 -22.77 -26.41
CA ALA A 110 5.38 -23.63 -25.26
C ALA A 110 6.47 -23.59 -24.18
N ALA A 111 7.74 -23.44 -24.56
CA ALA A 111 8.83 -23.24 -23.59
C ALA A 111 8.72 -21.87 -22.91
N LEU A 112 8.44 -20.80 -23.66
CA LEU A 112 8.19 -19.46 -23.12
C LEU A 112 6.98 -19.43 -22.18
N GLN A 113 5.92 -20.18 -22.53
CA GLN A 113 4.73 -20.30 -21.67
C GLN A 113 5.05 -20.92 -20.30
N LYS A 114 5.98 -21.87 -20.21
CA LYS A 114 6.41 -22.44 -18.93
C LYS A 114 7.04 -21.37 -18.02
N GLU A 115 7.88 -20.47 -18.59
CA GLU A 115 8.47 -19.36 -17.84
C GLU A 115 7.37 -18.38 -17.36
N VAL A 116 6.40 -18.05 -18.22
CA VAL A 116 5.27 -17.21 -17.86
C VAL A 116 4.46 -17.80 -16.70
N VAL A 117 4.23 -19.12 -16.69
CA VAL A 117 3.53 -19.80 -15.60
C VAL A 117 4.27 -19.66 -14.27
N GLN A 118 5.60 -19.80 -14.28
CA GLN A 118 6.41 -19.63 -13.07
C GLN A 118 6.38 -18.17 -12.57
N LEU A 119 6.50 -17.19 -13.47
CA LEU A 119 6.43 -15.78 -13.12
C LEU A 119 5.04 -15.40 -12.57
N LYS A 120 3.95 -15.92 -13.15
CA LYS A 120 2.58 -15.75 -12.62
C LYS A 120 2.46 -16.33 -11.22
N SER A 121 2.97 -17.53 -10.98
CA SER A 121 2.96 -18.15 -9.66
C SER A 121 3.74 -17.32 -8.63
N GLU A 122 4.89 -16.76 -9.02
CA GLU A 122 5.67 -15.88 -8.14
C GLU A 122 4.97 -14.56 -7.85
N ILE A 123 4.31 -13.95 -8.84
CA ILE A 123 3.49 -12.75 -8.64
C ILE A 123 2.37 -13.05 -7.62
N ASP A 124 1.65 -14.14 -7.80
CA ASP A 124 0.55 -14.52 -6.90
C ASP A 124 1.07 -14.85 -5.49
N ARG A 125 2.22 -15.51 -5.40
CA ARG A 125 2.88 -15.77 -4.11
C ARG A 125 3.23 -14.47 -3.38
N VAL A 126 3.84 -13.50 -4.06
CA VAL A 126 4.17 -12.20 -3.47
C VAL A 126 2.90 -11.46 -3.06
N ALA A 127 1.87 -11.46 -3.92
CA ALA A 127 0.60 -10.80 -3.62
C ALA A 127 -0.10 -11.38 -2.39
N THR A 128 -0.09 -12.70 -2.23
CA THR A 128 -0.78 -13.39 -1.13
C THR A 128 0.02 -13.48 0.17
N GLN A 129 1.36 -13.49 0.08
CA GLN A 129 2.21 -13.67 1.26
C GLN A 129 2.68 -12.36 1.88
N THR A 130 2.70 -11.24 1.13
CA THR A 130 3.11 -9.95 1.67
C THR A 130 2.19 -9.51 2.80
N SER A 131 2.78 -9.36 3.99
CA SER A 131 2.04 -8.93 5.18
C SER A 131 2.91 -8.03 6.06
N PHE A 132 2.26 -7.17 6.83
CA PHE A 132 2.88 -6.35 7.86
C PHE A 132 2.13 -6.58 9.17
N ASN A 133 2.85 -7.04 10.19
CA ASN A 133 2.30 -7.39 11.50
C ASN A 133 1.02 -8.27 11.41
N GLY A 134 1.05 -9.29 10.54
CA GLY A 134 -0.06 -10.22 10.34
C GLY A 134 -1.17 -9.72 9.40
N THR A 135 -1.19 -8.45 9.04
CA THR A 135 -2.16 -7.89 8.08
C THR A 135 -1.65 -8.06 6.65
N LYS A 136 -2.44 -8.71 5.80
CA LYS A 136 -2.14 -8.84 4.38
C LYS A 136 -2.28 -7.48 3.69
N LEU A 137 -1.37 -7.19 2.75
CA LEU A 137 -1.31 -5.86 2.12
C LEU A 137 -1.80 -5.84 0.67
N LEU A 138 -1.58 -6.93 -0.09
CA LEU A 138 -1.71 -6.97 -1.55
C LEU A 138 -2.73 -7.98 -2.08
N ASP A 139 -3.40 -8.71 -1.19
CA ASP A 139 -4.35 -9.77 -1.57
C ASP A 139 -5.80 -9.28 -1.74
N GLY A 140 -6.02 -7.97 -1.59
CA GLY A 140 -7.33 -7.35 -1.67
C GLY A 140 -8.13 -7.35 -0.36
N SER A 141 -7.63 -7.99 0.70
CA SER A 141 -8.27 -7.95 2.02
C SER A 141 -7.93 -6.68 2.82
N PHE A 142 -6.92 -5.93 2.38
CA PHE A 142 -6.52 -4.68 3.03
C PHE A 142 -7.64 -3.64 2.94
N SER A 143 -8.22 -3.32 4.09
CA SER A 143 -9.19 -2.25 4.24
C SER A 143 -8.52 -1.01 4.84
N ALA A 144 -9.16 0.15 4.72
CA ALA A 144 -8.65 1.41 5.20
C ALA A 144 -8.13 1.32 6.65
N GLN A 145 -6.82 1.55 6.83
CA GLN A 145 -6.17 1.59 8.14
C GLN A 145 -5.91 3.03 8.52
N ALA A 146 -6.44 3.44 9.67
CA ALA A 146 -6.25 4.77 10.21
C ALA A 146 -5.10 4.76 11.22
N PHE A 147 -4.12 5.62 11.00
CA PHE A 147 -3.00 5.86 11.90
C PHE A 147 -3.24 7.14 12.67
N GLN A 148 -3.25 7.07 14.01
CA GLN A 148 -3.37 8.24 14.87
C GLN A 148 -2.04 9.00 14.84
N VAL A 149 -2.03 10.15 14.20
CA VAL A 149 -0.85 10.99 13.96
C VAL A 149 -0.92 12.34 14.67
N GLY A 150 -1.69 12.43 15.72
CA GLY A 150 -1.79 13.61 16.56
C GLY A 150 -2.14 13.26 18.00
N ALA A 151 -2.03 14.25 18.89
CA ALA A 151 -2.28 14.07 20.32
C ALA A 151 -3.78 14.01 20.67
N ASN A 152 -4.66 14.51 19.80
CA ASN A 152 -6.09 14.59 20.04
C ASN A 152 -6.84 13.53 19.22
N GLN A 153 -8.03 13.15 19.70
CA GLN A 153 -8.90 12.23 19.02
C GLN A 153 -9.24 12.72 17.59
N GLY A 154 -9.17 11.82 16.60
CA GLY A 154 -9.54 12.12 15.21
C GLY A 154 -8.43 12.70 14.35
N GLU A 155 -7.25 12.97 14.90
CA GLU A 155 -6.09 13.41 14.15
C GLU A 155 -5.42 12.18 13.49
N THR A 156 -6.02 11.68 12.40
CA THR A 156 -5.59 10.46 11.72
C THR A 156 -5.19 10.68 10.28
N ILE A 157 -4.25 9.87 9.80
CA ILE A 157 -4.00 9.63 8.37
C ILE A 157 -4.43 8.21 8.07
N SER A 158 -5.27 8.04 7.06
CA SER A 158 -5.70 6.72 6.60
C SER A 158 -4.99 6.33 5.30
N ILE A 159 -4.54 5.09 5.22
CA ILE A 159 -4.19 4.42 3.98
C ILE A 159 -5.47 3.76 3.49
N ALA A 160 -6.11 4.33 2.46
CA ALA A 160 -7.47 3.95 2.05
C ALA A 160 -7.53 2.51 1.52
N SER A 161 -6.65 2.18 0.58
CA SER A 161 -6.52 0.83 0.02
C SER A 161 -5.17 0.69 -0.69
N VAL A 162 -4.69 -0.52 -0.78
CA VAL A 162 -3.61 -0.90 -1.68
C VAL A 162 -4.21 -1.78 -2.78
N ALA A 163 -3.72 -1.67 -4.01
CA ALA A 163 -4.25 -2.47 -5.11
C ALA A 163 -4.19 -3.96 -4.79
N ASN A 164 -5.25 -4.68 -5.13
CA ASN A 164 -5.21 -6.13 -5.15
C ASN A 164 -4.28 -6.58 -6.28
N ALA A 165 -3.14 -7.16 -5.89
CA ALA A 165 -2.09 -7.56 -6.81
C ALA A 165 -2.17 -9.04 -7.24
N LYS A 166 -3.25 -9.75 -6.88
CA LYS A 166 -3.49 -11.12 -7.31
C LYS A 166 -3.66 -11.19 -8.83
N ILE A 167 -3.21 -12.28 -9.42
CA ILE A 167 -3.23 -12.47 -10.87
C ILE A 167 -4.65 -12.49 -11.48
N ASP A 168 -5.68 -12.75 -10.67
CA ASP A 168 -7.08 -12.76 -11.09
C ASP A 168 -7.76 -11.38 -11.02
N GLN A 169 -7.13 -10.38 -10.35
CA GLN A 169 -7.73 -9.07 -10.09
C GLN A 169 -6.90 -7.91 -10.60
N LEU A 170 -5.60 -8.09 -10.84
CA LEU A 170 -4.68 -7.03 -11.16
C LEU A 170 -4.84 -6.55 -12.60
N GLY A 171 -5.35 -5.33 -12.76
CA GLY A 171 -5.51 -4.65 -14.04
C GLY A 171 -6.80 -5.06 -14.79
N THR A 172 -7.38 -4.10 -15.50
CA THR A 172 -8.50 -4.32 -16.43
C THR A 172 -8.06 -3.94 -17.83
N TRP A 173 -8.30 -4.82 -18.80
CA TRP A 173 -7.87 -4.65 -20.17
C TRP A 173 -8.92 -5.21 -21.12
N THR A 174 -8.84 -4.86 -22.39
CA THR A 174 -9.74 -5.38 -23.40
C THR A 174 -8.97 -6.32 -24.30
N SER A 175 -9.45 -7.56 -24.44
CA SER A 175 -8.81 -8.55 -25.29
C SER A 175 -8.78 -8.11 -26.74
N VAL A 176 -7.74 -8.52 -27.47
CA VAL A 176 -7.70 -8.33 -28.91
C VAL A 176 -8.86 -9.10 -29.54
N SER A 177 -9.60 -8.43 -30.39
CA SER A 177 -10.63 -9.09 -31.16
C SER A 177 -10.00 -10.15 -32.08
N THR A 178 -10.14 -11.39 -31.75
CA THR A 178 -9.88 -12.47 -32.71
C THR A 178 -11.14 -12.72 -33.49
N SER A 179 -11.27 -12.06 -34.59
CA SER A 179 -12.31 -12.42 -35.54
C SER A 179 -11.95 -13.74 -36.18
N ALA A 180 -12.48 -14.82 -35.67
CA ALA A 180 -12.50 -16.05 -36.42
C ALA A 180 -13.70 -16.01 -37.37
N ALA A 181 -13.47 -16.08 -38.67
CA ALA A 181 -14.56 -16.33 -39.58
C ALA A 181 -15.07 -17.75 -39.31
N THR A 182 -16.38 -17.90 -39.12
CA THR A 182 -17.03 -19.20 -38.96
C THR A 182 -18.01 -19.38 -40.09
N VAL A 183 -17.85 -20.48 -40.83
CA VAL A 183 -18.79 -20.93 -41.86
C VAL A 183 -19.52 -22.17 -41.36
N THR A 184 -20.80 -22.08 -41.12
CA THR A 184 -21.63 -23.23 -40.77
C THR A 184 -22.25 -23.79 -42.07
N GLY A 185 -21.83 -24.97 -42.46
CA GLY A 185 -22.41 -25.71 -43.56
C GLY A 185 -23.64 -26.50 -43.14
N THR A 186 -24.25 -27.12 -44.09
CA THR A 186 -25.35 -28.10 -43.91
C THR A 186 -24.82 -29.53 -43.92
N ALA A 187 -25.66 -30.50 -43.64
CA ALA A 187 -25.30 -31.90 -43.87
C ALA A 187 -24.98 -32.12 -45.36
N PRO A 188 -23.97 -32.93 -45.71
CA PRO A 188 -23.74 -33.34 -47.10
C PRO A 188 -24.99 -33.92 -47.72
N ALA A 189 -25.30 -33.56 -48.97
CA ALA A 189 -26.50 -34.03 -49.65
C ALA A 189 -26.49 -35.54 -49.93
N ALA A 190 -25.31 -36.12 -50.15
CA ALA A 190 -25.06 -37.53 -50.29
C ALA A 190 -23.61 -37.89 -49.93
N ALA A 191 -23.38 -39.16 -49.61
CA ALA A 191 -22.01 -39.70 -49.53
C ALA A 191 -21.51 -39.95 -50.96
N GLY A 192 -20.35 -39.38 -51.30
CA GLY A 192 -19.78 -39.51 -52.64
C GLY A 192 -18.32 -39.06 -52.68
N ASN A 193 -17.58 -39.65 -53.62
CA ASN A 193 -16.17 -39.25 -53.82
C ASN A 193 -16.09 -37.79 -54.29
N ILE A 194 -15.16 -37.03 -53.76
CA ILE A 194 -14.85 -35.68 -54.19
C ILE A 194 -13.50 -35.70 -54.87
N ALA A 195 -13.44 -35.15 -56.10
CA ALA A 195 -12.21 -35.12 -56.90
C ALA A 195 -11.18 -34.18 -56.26
N ALA A 196 -9.90 -34.46 -56.51
CA ALA A 196 -8.79 -33.76 -55.90
C ALA A 196 -8.79 -32.23 -56.13
N THR A 197 -9.40 -31.76 -57.22
CA THR A 197 -9.44 -30.34 -57.60
C THR A 197 -10.87 -29.76 -57.49
N ALA A 198 -11.81 -30.50 -56.86
CA ALA A 198 -13.23 -30.12 -56.86
C ALA A 198 -13.48 -28.83 -56.06
N PHE A 199 -12.86 -28.66 -54.87
CA PHE A 199 -13.04 -27.45 -54.06
C PHE A 199 -11.75 -27.02 -53.40
N SER A 200 -11.71 -25.76 -53.08
CA SER A 200 -10.57 -25.10 -52.40
C SER A 200 -11.07 -24.24 -51.22
N ILE A 201 -10.18 -24.11 -50.25
CA ILE A 201 -10.38 -23.17 -49.13
C ILE A 201 -9.20 -22.17 -49.13
N ASN A 202 -9.49 -20.91 -49.17
CA ASN A 202 -8.49 -19.80 -49.25
C ASN A 202 -7.52 -19.99 -50.42
N GLY A 203 -8.01 -20.53 -51.54
CA GLY A 203 -7.21 -20.79 -52.73
C GLY A 203 -6.35 -22.05 -52.70
N VAL A 204 -6.38 -22.80 -51.59
CA VAL A 204 -5.67 -24.10 -51.45
C VAL A 204 -6.61 -25.22 -51.74
N ASN A 205 -6.25 -26.10 -52.69
CA ASN A 205 -7.02 -27.33 -52.98
C ASN A 205 -6.93 -28.30 -51.79
N ILE A 206 -8.12 -28.81 -51.36
CA ILE A 206 -8.21 -29.71 -50.20
C ILE A 206 -7.77 -31.13 -50.57
N GLY A 207 -7.84 -31.50 -51.80
CA GLY A 207 -7.48 -32.85 -52.26
C GLY A 207 -8.68 -33.74 -52.46
N ALA A 208 -8.41 -34.98 -52.84
CA ALA A 208 -9.45 -35.99 -53.01
C ALA A 208 -10.05 -36.43 -51.65
N VAL A 209 -11.35 -36.54 -51.58
CA VAL A 209 -12.00 -37.07 -50.38
C VAL A 209 -12.80 -38.33 -50.77
N THR A 210 -12.50 -39.44 -50.12
CA THR A 210 -13.22 -40.69 -50.31
C THR A 210 -14.64 -40.60 -49.72
N ALA A 211 -15.59 -41.26 -50.40
CA ALA A 211 -16.97 -41.33 -49.91
C ALA A 211 -17.05 -41.90 -48.50
N GLY A 212 -17.85 -41.28 -47.65
CA GLY A 212 -18.20 -41.83 -46.35
C GLY A 212 -19.21 -42.98 -46.50
N ALA A 213 -19.39 -43.81 -45.47
CA ALA A 213 -20.41 -44.84 -45.44
C ALA A 213 -21.85 -44.27 -45.48
N ASP A 214 -22.01 -43.08 -44.94
CA ASP A 214 -23.24 -42.29 -44.90
C ASP A 214 -22.91 -40.80 -44.94
N VAL A 215 -23.93 -39.92 -44.84
CA VAL A 215 -23.74 -38.44 -44.85
C VAL A 215 -22.93 -37.95 -43.67
N LYS A 216 -22.97 -38.63 -42.53
CA LYS A 216 -22.17 -38.30 -41.33
C LYS A 216 -20.70 -38.61 -41.56
N GLY A 217 -20.43 -39.85 -42.06
CA GLY A 217 -19.08 -40.27 -42.43
C GLY A 217 -18.49 -39.39 -43.54
N GLN A 218 -19.35 -38.92 -44.47
CA GLN A 218 -18.95 -37.99 -45.50
C GLN A 218 -18.47 -36.64 -44.89
N GLY A 219 -19.25 -36.09 -43.96
CA GLY A 219 -18.88 -34.86 -43.26
C GLY A 219 -17.56 -35.01 -42.48
N ALA A 220 -17.38 -36.14 -41.79
CA ALA A 220 -16.15 -36.44 -41.07
C ALA A 220 -14.94 -36.55 -42.00
N ASN A 221 -15.07 -37.23 -43.15
CA ASN A 221 -13.99 -37.35 -44.14
C ASN A 221 -13.60 -35.98 -44.74
N VAL A 222 -14.59 -35.15 -45.03
CA VAL A 222 -14.33 -33.78 -45.54
C VAL A 222 -13.65 -32.93 -44.47
N ALA A 223 -14.11 -32.98 -43.23
CA ALA A 223 -13.46 -32.23 -42.15
C ALA A 223 -12.01 -32.70 -41.89
N ALA A 224 -11.78 -34.02 -41.95
CA ALA A 224 -10.42 -34.57 -41.84
C ALA A 224 -9.49 -34.07 -42.96
N ALA A 225 -9.98 -34.08 -44.22
CA ALA A 225 -9.23 -33.58 -45.36
C ALA A 225 -8.88 -32.09 -45.26
N ILE A 226 -9.80 -31.28 -44.78
CA ILE A 226 -9.56 -29.83 -44.51
C ILE A 226 -8.52 -29.67 -43.42
N ASN A 227 -8.63 -30.44 -42.34
CA ASN A 227 -7.70 -30.35 -41.21
C ASN A 227 -6.26 -30.78 -41.57
N LEU A 228 -6.07 -31.66 -42.53
CA LEU A 228 -4.75 -31.99 -43.09
C LEU A 228 -4.10 -30.78 -43.76
N LYS A 229 -4.88 -29.80 -44.18
CA LYS A 229 -4.42 -28.59 -44.87
C LYS A 229 -4.54 -27.32 -44.01
N THR A 230 -4.76 -27.47 -42.70
CA THR A 230 -4.91 -26.32 -41.78
C THR A 230 -3.71 -25.36 -41.83
N ALA A 231 -2.49 -25.90 -41.94
CA ALA A 231 -1.27 -25.08 -42.03
C ALA A 231 -1.22 -24.16 -43.27
N ASP A 232 -1.78 -24.64 -44.38
CA ASP A 232 -1.81 -23.94 -45.66
C ASP A 232 -3.01 -23.01 -45.79
N THR A 233 -4.19 -23.45 -45.26
CA THR A 233 -5.46 -22.75 -45.41
C THR A 233 -5.73 -21.75 -44.27
N GLY A 234 -5.16 -21.97 -43.08
CA GLY A 234 -5.48 -21.23 -41.86
C GLY A 234 -6.89 -21.53 -41.34
N VAL A 235 -7.49 -22.66 -41.75
CA VAL A 235 -8.88 -23.04 -41.38
C VAL A 235 -8.91 -24.44 -40.76
N THR A 236 -9.64 -24.56 -39.67
CA THR A 236 -9.98 -25.86 -39.04
C THR A 236 -11.43 -26.21 -39.36
N ALA A 237 -11.73 -27.50 -39.45
CA ALA A 237 -13.06 -28.03 -39.73
C ALA A 237 -13.50 -28.99 -38.63
N THR A 238 -14.74 -28.86 -38.19
CA THR A 238 -15.39 -29.84 -37.31
C THR A 238 -16.66 -30.35 -37.98
N ALA A 239 -16.90 -31.66 -37.92
CA ALA A 239 -18.14 -32.26 -38.41
C ALA A 239 -19.05 -32.60 -37.22
N ASP A 240 -20.32 -32.25 -37.32
CA ASP A 240 -21.32 -32.64 -36.35
C ASP A 240 -21.57 -34.16 -36.44
N ALA A 241 -21.40 -34.84 -35.30
CA ALA A 241 -21.51 -36.32 -35.23
C ALA A 241 -22.93 -36.86 -35.52
N THR A 242 -23.96 -36.03 -35.46
CA THR A 242 -25.34 -36.40 -35.64
C THR A 242 -25.83 -36.17 -37.09
N THR A 243 -25.43 -35.01 -37.65
CA THR A 243 -25.92 -34.56 -38.97
C THR A 243 -24.87 -34.67 -40.06
N GLY A 244 -23.58 -34.69 -39.72
CA GLY A 244 -22.47 -34.57 -40.65
C GLY A 244 -22.23 -33.12 -41.16
N ALA A 245 -22.95 -32.14 -40.62
CA ALA A 245 -22.75 -30.75 -40.98
C ALA A 245 -21.34 -30.27 -40.61
N ILE A 246 -20.68 -29.53 -41.52
CA ILE A 246 -19.31 -29.08 -41.32
C ILE A 246 -19.31 -27.63 -40.88
N THR A 247 -18.65 -27.37 -39.78
CA THR A 247 -18.34 -26.00 -39.32
C THR A 247 -16.85 -25.71 -39.56
N LEU A 248 -16.58 -24.66 -40.35
CA LEU A 248 -15.23 -24.17 -40.57
C LEU A 248 -14.94 -22.99 -39.63
N SER A 249 -13.77 -22.97 -39.05
CA SER A 249 -13.30 -21.86 -38.20
C SER A 249 -11.92 -21.41 -38.67
N SER A 250 -11.74 -20.14 -38.92
CA SER A 250 -10.44 -19.56 -39.22
C SER A 250 -9.56 -19.56 -37.95
N THR A 251 -8.29 -19.92 -38.09
CA THR A 251 -7.30 -19.85 -37.00
C THR A 251 -6.78 -18.45 -36.73
N GLY A 252 -7.26 -17.43 -37.45
CA GLY A 252 -6.87 -16.03 -37.34
C GLY A 252 -7.90 -15.08 -37.92
N PRO A 253 -7.60 -13.80 -38.06
CA PRO A 253 -8.52 -12.77 -38.55
C PRO A 253 -8.79 -12.82 -40.06
N ALA A 254 -8.41 -13.91 -40.71
CA ALA A 254 -8.59 -14.09 -42.15
C ALA A 254 -10.01 -14.51 -42.49
N SER A 255 -10.53 -14.01 -43.61
CA SER A 255 -11.78 -14.52 -44.21
C SER A 255 -11.64 -15.97 -44.63
N ILE A 256 -12.73 -16.72 -44.61
CA ILE A 256 -12.81 -18.04 -45.20
C ILE A 256 -13.44 -17.91 -46.59
N VAL A 257 -12.69 -18.28 -47.60
CA VAL A 257 -13.17 -18.35 -48.99
C VAL A 257 -13.32 -19.81 -49.37
N VAL A 258 -14.56 -20.27 -49.52
CA VAL A 258 -14.86 -21.60 -50.07
C VAL A 258 -15.18 -21.41 -51.55
N ALA A 259 -14.41 -22.09 -52.42
CA ALA A 259 -14.59 -21.97 -53.86
C ALA A 259 -14.57 -23.37 -54.54
N GLY A 260 -15.12 -23.46 -55.75
CA GLY A 260 -15.18 -24.69 -56.53
C GLY A 260 -16.50 -25.45 -56.41
N THR A 261 -16.47 -26.73 -56.81
CA THR A 261 -17.64 -27.58 -56.78
C THR A 261 -17.82 -28.21 -55.41
N VAL A 262 -18.69 -27.68 -54.60
CA VAL A 262 -18.92 -28.08 -53.22
C VAL A 262 -19.98 -29.18 -53.03
N THR A 263 -20.36 -29.86 -54.10
CA THR A 263 -21.30 -30.98 -54.07
C THR A 263 -20.78 -32.07 -53.12
N ASN A 264 -21.63 -32.63 -52.28
CA ASN A 264 -21.29 -33.61 -51.26
C ASN A 264 -20.33 -33.14 -50.14
N THR A 265 -20.03 -31.86 -50.06
CA THR A 265 -19.25 -31.28 -48.93
C THR A 265 -20.13 -30.75 -47.81
N GLY A 266 -21.39 -30.43 -48.07
CA GLY A 266 -22.27 -29.71 -47.15
C GLY A 266 -21.90 -28.21 -47.00
N LEU A 267 -20.90 -27.73 -47.74
CA LEU A 267 -20.50 -26.35 -47.76
C LEU A 267 -21.11 -25.60 -48.94
N THR A 268 -21.24 -24.30 -48.90
CA THR A 268 -21.59 -23.43 -50.02
C THR A 268 -20.38 -22.63 -50.44
N ALA A 269 -20.19 -22.47 -51.76
CA ALA A 269 -19.14 -21.60 -52.29
C ALA A 269 -19.49 -20.15 -51.92
N ALA A 270 -18.71 -19.56 -51.03
CA ALA A 270 -18.91 -18.20 -50.55
C ALA A 270 -17.64 -17.65 -49.90
N THR A 271 -17.53 -16.34 -49.85
CA THR A 271 -16.53 -15.65 -49.04
C THR A 271 -17.21 -15.20 -47.76
N THR A 272 -16.80 -15.76 -46.65
CA THR A 272 -17.23 -15.31 -45.33
C THR A 272 -16.14 -14.44 -44.73
N THR A 273 -16.38 -13.14 -44.61
CA THR A 273 -15.48 -12.22 -43.92
C THR A 273 -15.51 -12.49 -42.42
N ALA A 274 -14.35 -12.43 -41.82
CA ALA A 274 -14.27 -12.50 -40.36
C ALA A 274 -15.10 -11.36 -39.76
N ALA A 275 -16.11 -11.71 -38.96
CA ALA A 275 -16.82 -10.72 -38.17
C ALA A 275 -15.89 -10.16 -37.11
N THR A 276 -15.75 -8.86 -37.05
CA THR A 276 -14.97 -8.21 -35.97
C THR A 276 -15.77 -8.36 -34.67
N VAL A 277 -15.46 -9.36 -33.88
CA VAL A 277 -15.99 -9.44 -32.50
C VAL A 277 -15.20 -8.43 -31.70
N ALA A 278 -15.88 -7.41 -31.16
CA ALA A 278 -15.26 -6.45 -30.28
C ALA A 278 -14.60 -7.16 -29.09
N GLY A 279 -13.40 -6.73 -28.74
CA GLY A 279 -12.68 -7.31 -27.59
C GLY A 279 -13.53 -7.25 -26.33
N THR A 280 -13.47 -8.29 -25.53
CA THR A 280 -14.18 -8.36 -24.25
C THR A 280 -13.31 -7.78 -23.14
N SER A 281 -13.96 -7.06 -22.21
CA SER A 281 -13.27 -6.58 -21.01
C SER A 281 -12.88 -7.77 -20.14
N GLN A 282 -11.61 -7.80 -19.76
CA GLN A 282 -11.01 -8.83 -18.92
C GLN A 282 -10.46 -8.19 -17.66
N THR A 283 -10.49 -8.89 -16.54
CA THR A 283 -9.86 -8.48 -15.28
C THR A 283 -8.81 -9.51 -14.91
N GLY A 284 -7.64 -9.01 -14.53
CA GLY A 284 -6.50 -9.88 -14.21
C GLY A 284 -5.92 -10.60 -15.44
N PHE A 285 -5.04 -11.54 -15.16
CA PHE A 285 -4.30 -12.29 -16.18
C PHE A 285 -4.05 -13.76 -15.79
N SER A 286 -4.90 -14.31 -14.94
CA SER A 286 -4.78 -15.71 -14.48
C SER A 286 -4.80 -16.73 -15.63
N THR A 287 -5.60 -16.47 -16.67
CA THR A 287 -5.77 -17.32 -17.86
C THR A 287 -4.80 -16.99 -18.99
N LEU A 288 -3.82 -16.12 -18.74
CA LEU A 288 -2.88 -15.68 -19.76
C LEU A 288 -2.06 -16.83 -20.33
N ASP A 289 -2.05 -16.93 -21.66
CA ASP A 289 -1.32 -17.94 -22.43
C ASP A 289 -0.60 -17.26 -23.61
N VAL A 290 0.71 -17.43 -23.70
CA VAL A 290 1.57 -16.90 -24.77
C VAL A 290 1.94 -17.96 -25.82
N SER A 291 1.36 -19.14 -25.76
CA SER A 291 1.64 -20.23 -26.72
C SER A 291 1.14 -19.92 -28.13
N THR A 292 0.24 -18.93 -28.27
CA THR A 292 -0.30 -18.45 -29.54
C THR A 292 0.04 -17.00 -29.78
N THR A 293 0.08 -16.55 -31.03
CA THR A 293 0.32 -15.14 -31.38
C THR A 293 -0.77 -14.22 -30.81
N ALA A 294 -2.04 -14.63 -30.88
CA ALA A 294 -3.15 -13.88 -30.32
C ALA A 294 -3.10 -13.83 -28.79
N GLY A 295 -2.70 -14.92 -28.15
CA GLY A 295 -2.46 -14.96 -26.71
C GLY A 295 -1.30 -14.04 -26.30
N ALA A 296 -0.22 -13.99 -27.08
CA ALA A 296 0.88 -13.08 -26.86
C ALA A 296 0.46 -11.61 -26.98
N ASP A 297 -0.39 -11.25 -27.96
CA ASP A 297 -0.95 -9.89 -28.09
C ASP A 297 -1.81 -9.54 -26.88
N ASN A 298 -2.67 -10.44 -26.43
CA ASN A 298 -3.45 -10.27 -25.19
C ASN A 298 -2.57 -10.16 -23.97
N ALA A 299 -1.46 -10.89 -23.91
CA ALA A 299 -0.51 -10.82 -22.82
C ALA A 299 0.13 -9.43 -22.70
N ILE A 300 0.51 -8.83 -23.82
CA ILE A 300 1.05 -7.46 -23.84
C ILE A 300 0.04 -6.48 -23.24
N LEU A 301 -1.22 -6.52 -23.71
CA LEU A 301 -2.27 -5.64 -23.21
C LEU A 301 -2.56 -5.84 -21.72
N ALA A 302 -2.62 -7.09 -21.28
CA ALA A 302 -2.83 -7.44 -19.89
C ALA A 302 -1.68 -6.93 -18.98
N MET A 303 -0.43 -7.11 -19.43
CA MET A 303 0.75 -6.64 -18.69
C MET A 303 0.82 -5.12 -18.63
N ASP A 304 0.50 -4.43 -19.72
CA ASP A 304 0.45 -2.95 -19.73
C ASP A 304 -0.61 -2.42 -18.75
N ALA A 305 -1.79 -3.04 -18.69
CA ALA A 305 -2.83 -2.69 -17.74
C ALA A 305 -2.43 -3.00 -16.28
N ALA A 306 -1.82 -4.17 -16.04
CA ALA A 306 -1.33 -4.55 -14.72
C ALA A 306 -0.22 -3.61 -14.23
N LEU A 307 0.76 -3.29 -15.09
CA LEU A 307 1.83 -2.33 -14.79
C LEU A 307 1.28 -0.93 -14.48
N LYS A 308 0.27 -0.49 -15.23
CA LYS A 308 -0.41 0.79 -14.96
C LYS A 308 -1.04 0.78 -13.57
N SER A 309 -1.73 -0.29 -13.19
CA SER A 309 -2.36 -0.43 -11.87
C SER A 309 -1.31 -0.44 -10.74
N VAL A 310 -0.23 -1.22 -10.90
CA VAL A 310 0.88 -1.28 -9.93
C VAL A 310 1.55 0.08 -9.78
N ASN A 311 1.86 0.77 -10.88
CA ASN A 311 2.51 2.08 -10.85
C ASN A 311 1.62 3.15 -10.20
N SER A 312 0.30 3.11 -10.44
CA SER A 312 -0.65 3.99 -9.74
C SER A 312 -0.60 3.76 -8.23
N SER A 313 -0.67 2.50 -7.79
CA SER A 313 -0.61 2.17 -6.37
C SER A 313 0.73 2.55 -5.71
N ARG A 314 1.84 2.39 -6.43
CA ARG A 314 3.16 2.84 -5.95
C ARG A 314 3.22 4.36 -5.82
N ALA A 315 2.63 5.09 -6.75
CA ALA A 315 2.55 6.55 -6.67
C ALA A 315 1.71 7.01 -5.46
N ASP A 316 0.58 6.35 -5.21
CA ASP A 316 -0.27 6.62 -4.04
C ASP A 316 0.46 6.33 -2.73
N LEU A 317 1.17 5.20 -2.64
CA LEU A 317 1.98 4.85 -1.47
C LEU A 317 3.12 5.86 -1.26
N GLY A 318 3.80 6.29 -2.32
CA GLY A 318 4.83 7.32 -2.24
C GLY A 318 4.29 8.67 -1.76
N ALA A 319 3.11 9.07 -2.23
CA ALA A 319 2.43 10.27 -1.74
C ALA A 319 2.06 10.18 -0.25
N ILE A 320 1.61 9.00 0.19
CA ILE A 320 1.30 8.73 1.60
C ILE A 320 2.58 8.77 2.46
N GLN A 321 3.69 8.19 2.01
CA GLN A 321 4.99 8.25 2.71
C GLN A 321 5.44 9.71 2.91
N ASN A 322 5.45 10.51 1.85
CA ASN A 322 5.80 11.94 1.93
C ASN A 322 4.88 12.70 2.90
N ARG A 323 3.60 12.35 2.94
CA ARG A 323 2.64 12.95 3.87
C ARG A 323 2.95 12.57 5.32
N PHE A 324 3.28 11.32 5.60
CA PHE A 324 3.70 10.88 6.94
C PHE A 324 5.01 11.54 7.36
N GLU A 325 6.01 11.62 6.49
CA GLU A 325 7.29 12.30 6.76
C GLU A 325 7.08 13.77 7.12
N SER A 326 6.25 14.47 6.37
CA SER A 326 5.88 15.85 6.66
C SER A 326 5.20 15.99 8.03
N VAL A 327 4.33 15.05 8.37
CA VAL A 327 3.66 15.03 9.68
C VAL A 327 4.66 14.73 10.79
N VAL A 328 5.56 13.76 10.64
CA VAL A 328 6.61 13.44 11.64
C VAL A 328 7.46 14.67 11.93
N SER A 329 7.89 15.41 10.90
CA SER A 329 8.64 16.66 11.04
C SER A 329 7.86 17.73 11.82
N ASN A 330 6.57 17.89 11.50
CA ASN A 330 5.70 18.85 12.19
C ASN A 330 5.46 18.45 13.66
N LEU A 331 5.24 17.16 13.93
CA LEU A 331 5.08 16.64 15.29
C LEU A 331 6.33 16.87 16.14
N ALA A 332 7.51 16.63 15.56
CA ALA A 332 8.78 16.86 16.25
C ALA A 332 8.96 18.35 16.61
N SER A 333 8.71 19.26 15.67
CA SER A 333 8.77 20.71 15.91
C SER A 333 7.73 21.17 16.96
N SER A 334 6.51 20.62 16.90
CA SER A 334 5.45 20.93 17.86
C SER A 334 5.80 20.42 19.26
N ALA A 335 6.35 19.21 19.38
CA ALA A 335 6.79 18.64 20.65
C ALA A 335 7.96 19.43 21.25
N GLU A 336 8.90 19.90 20.43
CA GLU A 336 10.00 20.78 20.85
C GLU A 336 9.48 22.12 21.39
N ASN A 337 8.59 22.78 20.65
CA ASN A 337 7.99 24.05 21.08
C ASN A 337 7.19 23.92 22.39
N LEU A 338 6.42 22.83 22.54
CA LEU A 338 5.71 22.55 23.78
C LEU A 338 6.67 22.25 24.93
N THR A 339 7.77 21.52 24.67
CA THR A 339 8.80 21.23 25.67
C THR A 339 9.48 22.51 26.13
N ALA A 340 9.86 23.39 25.20
CA ALA A 340 10.44 24.69 25.52
C ALA A 340 9.47 25.60 26.30
N SER A 341 8.19 25.54 25.96
CA SER A 341 7.16 26.31 26.68
C SER A 341 6.91 25.75 28.08
N ARG A 342 6.88 24.42 28.25
CA ARG A 342 6.78 23.77 29.55
C ARG A 342 8.00 24.11 30.43
N SER A 343 9.22 24.04 29.85
CA SER A 343 10.46 24.40 30.56
C SER A 343 10.40 25.82 31.13
N ARG A 344 9.92 26.78 30.35
CA ARG A 344 9.73 28.16 30.82
C ARG A 344 8.75 28.31 31.99
N ILE A 345 7.79 27.40 32.10
CA ILE A 345 6.80 27.38 33.20
C ILE A 345 7.37 26.65 34.42
N THR A 346 7.95 25.46 34.21
CA THR A 346 8.30 24.56 35.31
C THR A 346 9.72 24.67 35.80
N ASP A 347 10.69 25.06 34.95
CA ASP A 347 12.10 24.97 35.29
C ASP A 347 12.54 26.19 36.09
N ALA A 348 13.47 25.98 37.02
CA ALA A 348 14.05 27.03 37.84
C ALA A 348 15.27 27.68 37.12
N ASP A 349 15.36 29.02 37.21
CA ASP A 349 16.59 29.70 36.88
C ASP A 349 17.61 29.44 37.99
N PHE A 350 18.62 28.66 37.67
CA PHE A 350 19.65 28.20 38.59
C PHE A 350 20.45 29.36 39.18
N ALA A 351 20.72 30.42 38.38
CA ALA A 351 21.47 31.60 38.85
C ALA A 351 20.65 32.42 39.85
N ALA A 352 19.37 32.65 39.55
CA ALA A 352 18.46 33.35 40.46
C ALA A 352 18.26 32.58 41.76
N GLU A 353 18.09 31.24 41.68
CA GLU A 353 17.83 30.42 42.85
C GLU A 353 19.06 30.23 43.76
N THR A 354 20.27 30.16 43.21
CA THR A 354 21.53 30.17 44.00
C THR A 354 21.73 31.52 44.72
N ALA A 355 21.40 32.64 44.09
CA ALA A 355 21.42 33.95 44.73
C ALA A 355 20.41 34.03 45.88
N ASN A 356 19.19 33.49 45.68
CA ASN A 356 18.15 33.41 46.72
C ASN A 356 18.59 32.51 47.90
N LEU A 357 19.21 31.35 47.58
CA LEU A 357 19.76 30.44 48.57
C LEU A 357 20.81 31.16 49.44
N SER A 358 21.80 31.80 48.80
CA SER A 358 22.87 32.53 49.49
C SER A 358 22.30 33.66 50.38
N ARG A 359 21.33 34.43 49.85
CA ARG A 359 20.63 35.46 50.61
C ARG A 359 19.91 34.88 51.82
N SER A 360 19.21 33.78 51.66
CA SER A 360 18.46 33.12 52.75
C SER A 360 19.41 32.56 53.82
N GLN A 361 20.58 32.03 53.43
CA GLN A 361 21.61 31.57 54.36
C GLN A 361 22.20 32.73 55.17
N ILE A 362 22.51 33.87 54.53
CA ILE A 362 23.01 35.10 55.23
C ILE A 362 21.93 35.61 56.19
N LEU A 363 20.67 35.70 55.74
CA LEU A 363 19.55 36.14 56.56
C LEU A 363 19.31 35.21 57.76
N GLN A 364 19.48 33.89 57.61
CA GLN A 364 19.41 32.94 58.70
C GLN A 364 20.51 33.16 59.73
N GLN A 365 21.76 33.37 59.31
CA GLN A 365 22.90 33.67 60.20
C GLN A 365 22.69 35.00 60.91
N ALA A 366 22.31 36.05 60.16
CA ALA A 366 22.00 37.35 60.74
C ALA A 366 20.79 37.29 61.69
N GLY A 367 19.75 36.52 61.31
CA GLY A 367 18.56 36.32 62.12
C GLY A 367 18.83 35.66 63.50
N THR A 368 19.69 34.64 63.52
CA THR A 368 20.10 33.98 64.77
C THR A 368 20.85 34.97 65.69
N ALA A 369 21.74 35.76 65.10
CA ALA A 369 22.48 36.80 65.83
C ALA A 369 21.53 37.92 66.38
N MET A 370 20.54 38.34 65.57
CA MET A 370 19.53 39.31 65.99
C MET A 370 18.61 38.79 67.08
N VAL A 371 18.21 37.51 67.03
CA VAL A 371 17.43 36.87 68.11
C VAL A 371 18.23 36.82 69.40
N ALA A 372 19.53 36.49 69.34
CA ALA A 372 20.42 36.52 70.50
C ALA A 372 20.53 37.94 71.11
N GLN A 373 20.73 38.96 70.24
CA GLN A 373 20.82 40.36 70.65
C GLN A 373 19.46 40.84 71.25
N ALA A 374 18.37 40.51 70.65
CA ALA A 374 17.03 40.88 71.14
C ALA A 374 16.70 40.26 72.52
N ASN A 375 17.21 39.05 72.77
CA ASN A 375 17.03 38.41 74.10
C ASN A 375 17.92 39.04 75.20
N GLN A 376 18.97 39.78 74.87
CA GLN A 376 19.82 40.49 75.85
C GLN A 376 19.21 41.84 76.28
N LEU A 377 18.36 42.47 75.45
CA LEU A 377 17.75 43.78 75.77
C LEU A 377 16.97 43.77 77.09
N PRO A 378 16.12 42.80 77.49
CA PRO A 378 15.44 42.83 78.77
C PRO A 378 16.40 42.67 79.98
N GLN A 379 17.54 42.00 79.80
CA GLN A 379 18.54 41.82 80.83
C GLN A 379 19.23 43.12 81.17
N GLY A 380 19.51 43.95 80.10
CA GLY A 380 20.05 45.30 80.31
C GLY A 380 19.09 46.25 81.10
N VAL A 381 17.80 46.12 80.86
CA VAL A 381 16.75 46.83 81.60
C VAL A 381 16.67 46.35 83.05
N LEU A 382 16.83 45.08 83.30
CA LEU A 382 16.82 44.51 84.66
C LEU A 382 18.04 44.92 85.44
N SER A 383 19.22 45.16 84.83
CA SER A 383 20.44 45.64 85.46
C SER A 383 20.38 47.12 85.87
N LEU A 384 19.44 47.88 85.25
CA LEU A 384 19.18 49.27 85.61
C LEU A 384 18.17 49.41 86.76
N LEU A 385 17.49 48.34 87.12
CA LEU A 385 16.50 48.25 88.22
C LEU A 385 17.12 47.65 89.51
N ARG A 386 18.41 47.28 89.47
CA ARG A 386 19.24 46.93 90.62
C ARG A 386 20.08 48.11 91.03
#